data_e3792c9aba937b376ca5fbf8f4349d32
#
_entry.id   e3792c9aba937b376ca5fbf8f4349d32
#
_cell.length_a   1.000
_cell.length_b   1.000
_cell.length_c   1.000
_cell.angle_alpha   90.00
_cell.angle_beta   90.00
_cell.angle_gamma   90.00
#
_symmetry.space_group_name_H-M   'P 1'
#
loop_
_entity.id
_entity.type
_entity.pdbx_description
1 polymer ?
#
loop_
_entity_poly.entity_id
_entity_poly.type
_entity_poly.pdbx_seq_one_letter_code
_entity_poly.pdbx_strand_id
1 'polypeptide(L)'
;MATLILPDEYFCVFLQIEMNKMPYIIGGCNRAGKTTASYTVLPDILDCREFVNADEIARGLSPFNPADVAIEAGRLMLKRIEELLAREESFSIETTLATRSYTNLVHRAHDKGYRVTLLFFWLNSSELAIQCVAERVRKGGHNIPEDIIRRRYVGGIQNLFNLYVPEVDAWSIYDNSTTQRRKVAVGGKTIKTIIKEENIYNQILNHVREGNTGITR
;
A
#
# COMPACT_ATOMS: atom_id res chain seq x y z
N MET A 1 -7.02 -13.24 21.11
CA MET A 1 -7.52 -13.76 19.83
C MET A 1 -8.60 -12.84 19.32
N ALA A 2 -8.29 -11.87 18.50
CA ALA A 2 -9.28 -11.00 17.87
C ALA A 2 -9.57 -11.59 16.50
N THR A 3 -10.73 -12.18 16.36
CA THR A 3 -11.26 -12.70 15.11
C THR A 3 -11.44 -11.54 14.15
N LEU A 4 -10.60 -11.44 13.13
CA LEU A 4 -10.76 -10.50 12.03
C LEU A 4 -11.92 -10.98 11.15
N ILE A 5 -13.13 -10.64 11.59
CA ILE A 5 -14.32 -10.78 10.76
C ILE A 5 -14.24 -9.60 9.77
N LEU A 6 -13.97 -9.89 8.51
CA LEU A 6 -14.24 -9.00 7.38
C LEU A 6 -15.62 -9.39 6.82
N PRO A 7 -16.74 -8.88 7.36
CA PRO A 7 -18.03 -9.10 6.77
C PRO A 7 -18.26 -7.98 5.77
N ASP A 8 -18.01 -8.23 4.49
CA ASP A 8 -18.51 -7.31 3.49
C ASP A 8 -18.84 -8.03 2.19
N GLU A 9 -20.13 -8.03 1.87
CA GLU A 9 -20.69 -8.49 0.60
C GLU A 9 -19.99 -7.91 -0.64
N TYR A 10 -19.29 -6.78 -0.49
CA TYR A 10 -18.52 -6.13 -1.54
C TYR A 10 -17.11 -6.72 -1.73
N PHE A 11 -16.59 -7.47 -0.77
CA PHE A 11 -15.35 -8.22 -0.97
C PHE A 11 -15.58 -9.41 -1.91
N CYS A 12 -16.78 -10.01 -1.89
CA CYS A 12 -17.20 -11.04 -2.84
C CYS A 12 -17.25 -10.55 -4.30
N VAL A 13 -17.51 -9.26 -4.55
CA VAL A 13 -17.49 -8.70 -5.91
C VAL A 13 -16.08 -8.73 -6.51
N PHE A 14 -15.03 -8.66 -5.68
CA PHE A 14 -13.65 -8.84 -6.13
C PHE A 14 -13.29 -10.32 -6.38
N LEU A 15 -13.98 -11.27 -5.72
CA LEU A 15 -13.72 -12.71 -5.83
C LEU A 15 -14.47 -13.38 -7.00
N GLN A 16 -15.50 -12.76 -7.56
CA GLN A 16 -16.26 -13.32 -8.70
C GLN A 16 -15.62 -13.06 -10.07
N ILE A 17 -14.43 -12.47 -10.11
CA ILE A 17 -13.69 -12.31 -11.35
C ILE A 17 -12.81 -13.54 -11.50
N GLU A 18 -13.12 -14.35 -12.52
CA GLU A 18 -12.37 -15.52 -13.01
C GLU A 18 -10.88 -15.43 -12.72
N MET A 19 -10.19 -16.58 -12.50
CA MET A 19 -8.76 -16.79 -12.22
C MET A 19 -7.80 -15.88 -13.00
N ASN A 20 -7.91 -14.58 -12.82
CA ASN A 20 -7.02 -13.59 -13.42
C ASN A 20 -5.81 -13.39 -12.51
N LYS A 21 -4.64 -13.45 -13.11
CA LYS A 21 -3.36 -13.09 -12.49
C LYS A 21 -3.48 -11.69 -11.89
N MET A 22 -3.20 -11.55 -10.59
CA MET A 22 -3.43 -10.30 -9.87
C MET A 22 -2.17 -9.84 -9.14
N PRO A 23 -1.56 -8.71 -9.53
CA PRO A 23 -0.66 -8.01 -8.65
C PRO A 23 -1.46 -7.11 -7.70
N TYR A 24 -1.16 -7.24 -6.41
CA TYR A 24 -1.70 -6.39 -5.36
C TYR A 24 -0.68 -5.34 -4.96
N ILE A 25 -1.07 -4.08 -4.92
CA ILE A 25 -0.25 -2.99 -4.38
C ILE A 25 -0.77 -2.65 -2.99
N ILE A 26 0.06 -2.89 -1.97
CA ILE A 26 -0.26 -2.57 -0.59
C ILE A 26 0.39 -1.22 -0.27
N GLY A 27 -0.42 -0.17 -0.33
CA GLY A 27 0.03 1.22 -0.19
C GLY A 27 -0.23 1.83 1.18
N GLY A 28 0.50 2.88 1.52
CA GLY A 28 0.28 3.66 2.74
C GLY A 28 1.58 4.09 3.42
N CYS A 29 1.52 5.10 4.29
CA CYS A 29 2.71 5.63 4.96
C CYS A 29 3.41 4.59 5.86
N ASN A 30 4.58 4.94 6.35
CA ASN A 30 5.30 4.10 7.30
C ASN A 30 4.41 3.81 8.52
N ARG A 31 4.36 2.55 8.96
CA ARG A 31 3.57 2.08 10.11
C ARG A 31 2.04 2.16 9.98
N ALA A 32 1.51 2.38 8.81
CA ALA A 32 0.06 2.32 8.57
C ALA A 32 -0.53 0.89 8.67
N GLY A 33 0.23 -0.10 9.12
CA GLY A 33 -0.25 -1.48 9.32
C GLY A 33 -0.27 -2.33 8.05
N LYS A 34 0.40 -1.91 6.99
CA LYS A 34 0.48 -2.62 5.69
C LYS A 34 0.96 -4.06 5.84
N THR A 35 2.14 -4.25 6.42
CA THR A 35 2.75 -5.59 6.60
C THR A 35 1.86 -6.52 7.42
N THR A 36 1.28 -6.02 8.52
CA THR A 36 0.34 -6.80 9.34
C THR A 36 -0.89 -7.20 8.53
N ALA A 37 -1.44 -6.26 7.73
CA ALA A 37 -2.56 -6.56 6.85
C ALA A 37 -2.18 -7.56 5.76
N SER A 38 -0.99 -7.44 5.18
CA SER A 38 -0.50 -8.36 4.15
C SER A 38 -0.46 -9.81 4.65
N TYR A 39 0.12 -10.06 5.82
CA TYR A 39 0.20 -11.40 6.37
C TYR A 39 -1.14 -12.03 6.74
N THR A 40 -2.18 -11.21 6.97
CA THR A 40 -3.52 -11.72 7.34
C THR A 40 -4.48 -11.79 6.15
N VAL A 41 -4.33 -10.90 5.16
CA VAL A 41 -5.29 -10.77 4.05
C VAL A 41 -4.83 -11.52 2.80
N LEU A 42 -3.53 -11.47 2.50
CA LEU A 42 -3.02 -12.01 1.22
C LEU A 42 -3.19 -13.52 1.09
N PRO A 43 -2.72 -14.36 2.05
CA PRO A 43 -2.79 -15.82 1.87
C PRO A 43 -4.22 -16.38 2.00
N ASP A 44 -4.98 -15.87 2.97
CA ASP A 44 -6.24 -16.50 3.36
C ASP A 44 -7.44 -15.96 2.59
N ILE A 45 -7.36 -14.73 2.10
CA ILE A 45 -8.50 -14.04 1.47
C ILE A 45 -8.26 -13.82 -0.02
N LEU A 46 -7.01 -13.48 -0.42
CA LEU A 46 -6.68 -13.16 -1.80
C LEU A 46 -5.94 -14.29 -2.54
N ASP A 47 -5.71 -15.41 -1.87
CA ASP A 47 -4.90 -16.54 -2.36
C ASP A 47 -3.58 -16.09 -3.02
N CYS A 48 -2.96 -15.05 -2.45
CA CYS A 48 -1.72 -14.47 -2.92
C CYS A 48 -0.61 -14.76 -1.90
N ARG A 49 0.29 -15.67 -2.24
CA ARG A 49 1.38 -16.11 -1.35
C ARG A 49 2.72 -15.45 -1.65
N GLU A 50 2.84 -14.82 -2.81
CA GLU A 50 4.04 -14.08 -3.20
C GLU A 50 3.95 -12.64 -2.70
N PHE A 51 4.70 -12.33 -1.64
CA PHE A 51 4.76 -11.01 -1.02
C PHE A 51 6.16 -10.42 -1.10
N VAL A 52 6.32 -9.32 -1.82
CA VAL A 52 7.60 -8.67 -2.06
C VAL A 52 7.66 -7.34 -1.32
N ASN A 53 8.56 -7.24 -0.34
CA ASN A 53 8.74 -6.08 0.52
C ASN A 53 10.23 -5.76 0.68
N ALA A 54 10.65 -4.56 0.25
CA ALA A 54 12.04 -4.13 0.33
C ALA A 54 12.57 -4.06 1.77
N ASP A 55 11.74 -3.67 2.74
CA ASP A 55 12.15 -3.60 4.15
C ASP A 55 12.42 -5.00 4.73
N GLU A 56 11.63 -6.01 4.33
CA GLU A 56 11.85 -7.40 4.74
C GLU A 56 13.11 -7.98 4.06
N ILE A 57 13.34 -7.69 2.78
CA ILE A 57 14.56 -8.07 2.06
C ILE A 57 15.77 -7.44 2.73
N ALA A 58 15.75 -6.14 3.03
CA ALA A 58 16.84 -5.45 3.70
C ALA A 58 17.14 -6.06 5.08
N ARG A 59 16.09 -6.43 5.82
CA ARG A 59 16.23 -7.09 7.12
C ARG A 59 16.82 -8.50 7.02
N GLY A 60 16.49 -9.21 5.94
CA GLY A 60 17.10 -10.53 5.64
C GLY A 60 18.58 -10.42 5.27
N LEU A 61 18.99 -9.37 4.56
CA LEU A 61 20.38 -9.12 4.17
C LEU A 61 21.23 -8.62 5.35
N SER A 62 20.70 -7.68 6.14
CA SER A 62 21.39 -7.06 7.28
C SER A 62 20.40 -6.82 8.42
N PRO A 63 20.23 -7.81 9.33
CA PRO A 63 19.24 -7.72 10.41
C PRO A 63 19.42 -6.51 11.35
N PHE A 64 20.68 -6.13 11.60
CA PHE A 64 21.02 -5.05 12.53
C PHE A 64 21.15 -3.67 11.85
N ASN A 65 21.52 -3.65 10.56
CA ASN A 65 21.73 -2.42 9.79
C ASN A 65 21.00 -2.45 8.43
N PRO A 66 19.67 -2.62 8.38
CA PRO A 66 18.95 -2.75 7.12
C PRO A 66 18.99 -1.48 6.26
N ALA A 67 19.29 -0.32 6.84
CA ALA A 67 19.44 0.93 6.09
C ALA A 67 20.64 0.90 5.14
N ASP A 68 21.73 0.25 5.52
CA ASP A 68 22.98 0.21 4.74
C ASP A 68 22.80 -0.59 3.43
N VAL A 69 21.84 -1.50 3.40
CA VAL A 69 21.53 -2.38 2.26
C VAL A 69 20.21 -2.00 1.56
N ALA A 70 19.61 -0.85 1.87
CA ALA A 70 18.30 -0.48 1.35
C ALA A 70 18.27 -0.38 -0.19
N ILE A 71 19.35 0.08 -0.82
CA ILE A 71 19.47 0.18 -2.29
C ILE A 71 19.53 -1.22 -2.90
N GLU A 72 20.32 -2.12 -2.31
CA GLU A 72 20.44 -3.52 -2.75
C GLU A 72 19.11 -4.25 -2.60
N ALA A 73 18.46 -4.11 -1.46
CA ALA A 73 17.12 -4.66 -1.21
C ALA A 73 16.09 -4.17 -2.24
N GLY A 74 16.14 -2.89 -2.59
CA GLY A 74 15.29 -2.32 -3.65
C GLY A 74 15.55 -2.96 -5.02
N ARG A 75 16.80 -3.20 -5.37
CA ARG A 75 17.17 -3.90 -6.63
C ARG A 75 16.67 -5.35 -6.64
N LEU A 76 16.85 -6.07 -5.52
CA LEU A 76 16.35 -7.43 -5.38
C LEU A 76 14.82 -7.50 -5.44
N MET A 77 14.13 -6.55 -4.81
CA MET A 77 12.69 -6.41 -4.93
C MET A 77 12.25 -6.26 -6.39
N LEU A 78 12.87 -5.35 -7.14
CA LEU A 78 12.55 -5.14 -8.55
C LEU A 78 12.81 -6.41 -9.38
N LYS A 79 13.95 -7.07 -9.16
CA LYS A 79 14.27 -8.33 -9.83
C LYS A 79 13.21 -9.41 -9.55
N ARG A 80 12.78 -9.56 -8.29
CA ARG A 80 11.74 -10.53 -7.93
C ARG A 80 10.41 -10.22 -8.61
N ILE A 81 10.02 -8.96 -8.68
CA ILE A 81 8.81 -8.52 -9.39
C ILE A 81 8.87 -8.92 -10.88
N GLU A 82 10.04 -8.73 -11.55
CA GLU A 82 10.24 -9.14 -12.94
C GLU A 82 10.07 -10.65 -13.13
N GLU A 83 10.64 -11.45 -12.21
CA GLU A 83 10.52 -12.90 -12.25
C GLU A 83 9.07 -13.36 -12.10
N LEU A 84 8.32 -12.75 -11.17
CA LEU A 84 6.91 -13.07 -10.95
C LEU A 84 6.04 -12.69 -12.14
N LEU A 85 6.27 -11.50 -12.72
CA LEU A 85 5.61 -11.09 -13.95
C LEU A 85 5.94 -12.02 -15.14
N ALA A 86 7.18 -12.51 -15.23
CA ALA A 86 7.58 -13.42 -16.29
C ALA A 86 6.95 -14.82 -16.15
N ARG A 87 6.74 -15.26 -14.90
CA ARG A 87 6.07 -16.53 -14.59
C ARG A 87 4.56 -16.44 -14.60
N GLU A 88 4.04 -15.23 -14.78
CA GLU A 88 2.60 -14.97 -14.77
C GLU A 88 1.90 -15.35 -13.45
N GLU A 89 2.62 -15.21 -12.34
CA GLU A 89 2.13 -15.49 -10.99
C GLU A 89 1.42 -14.27 -10.38
N SER A 90 0.40 -14.51 -9.54
CA SER A 90 -0.16 -13.47 -8.69
C SER A 90 0.82 -13.12 -7.57
N PHE A 91 1.03 -11.84 -7.31
CA PHE A 91 1.95 -11.37 -6.28
C PHE A 91 1.46 -10.07 -5.63
N SER A 92 2.08 -9.72 -4.53
CA SER A 92 1.83 -8.45 -3.87
C SER A 92 3.13 -7.71 -3.60
N ILE A 93 3.05 -6.38 -3.64
CA ILE A 93 4.15 -5.50 -3.26
C ILE A 93 3.71 -4.55 -2.15
N GLU A 94 4.63 -4.26 -1.22
CA GLU A 94 4.43 -3.22 -0.22
C GLU A 94 5.19 -1.96 -0.58
N THR A 95 4.52 -0.80 -0.50
CA THR A 95 5.11 0.50 -0.82
C THR A 95 4.47 1.63 -0.03
N THR A 96 5.18 2.75 0.13
CA THR A 96 4.59 3.98 0.67
C THR A 96 3.79 4.77 -0.37
N LEU A 97 3.83 4.39 -1.64
CA LEU A 97 3.35 5.15 -2.81
C LEU A 97 3.99 6.53 -2.99
N ALA A 98 4.98 6.89 -2.17
CA ALA A 98 5.65 8.20 -2.25
C ALA A 98 6.50 8.38 -3.52
N THR A 99 6.75 7.31 -4.27
CA THR A 99 7.46 7.33 -5.55
C THR A 99 6.50 7.03 -6.71
N ARG A 100 6.85 7.53 -7.90
CA ARG A 100 6.07 7.30 -9.13
C ARG A 100 6.45 6.00 -9.85
N SER A 101 7.51 5.33 -9.40
CA SER A 101 8.13 4.21 -10.12
C SER A 101 7.20 3.00 -10.35
N TYR A 102 6.24 2.78 -9.48
CA TYR A 102 5.33 1.65 -9.61
C TYR A 102 4.16 1.88 -10.59
N THR A 103 3.95 3.09 -11.14
CA THR A 103 3.00 3.29 -12.24
C THR A 103 3.41 2.51 -13.47
N ASN A 104 4.73 2.48 -13.76
CA ASN A 104 5.26 1.66 -14.85
C ASN A 104 5.03 0.16 -14.62
N LEU A 105 5.09 -0.31 -13.36
CA LEU A 105 4.72 -1.68 -13.03
C LEU A 105 3.24 -1.97 -13.36
N VAL A 106 2.34 -1.02 -13.06
CA VAL A 106 0.90 -1.15 -13.38
C VAL A 106 0.71 -1.31 -14.89
N HIS A 107 1.33 -0.45 -15.71
CA HIS A 107 1.24 -0.52 -17.17
C HIS A 107 1.76 -1.86 -17.69
N ARG A 108 2.93 -2.28 -17.24
CA ARG A 108 3.54 -3.56 -17.66
C ARG A 108 2.75 -4.79 -17.21
N ALA A 109 2.09 -4.70 -16.06
CA ALA A 109 1.16 -5.74 -15.61
C ALA A 109 -0.05 -5.81 -16.54
N HIS A 110 -0.64 -4.66 -16.92
CA HIS A 110 -1.73 -4.60 -17.90
C HIS A 110 -1.33 -5.17 -19.26
N ASP A 111 -0.11 -4.84 -19.77
CA ASP A 111 0.40 -5.38 -21.03
C ASP A 111 0.48 -6.92 -21.04
N LYS A 112 0.60 -7.53 -19.86
CA LYS A 112 0.62 -8.98 -19.64
C LYS A 112 -0.75 -9.56 -19.25
N GLY A 113 -1.82 -8.78 -19.32
CA GLY A 113 -3.18 -9.20 -19.02
C GLY A 113 -3.52 -9.33 -17.53
N TYR A 114 -2.69 -8.74 -16.65
CA TYR A 114 -3.02 -8.68 -15.22
C TYR A 114 -4.08 -7.63 -14.93
N ARG A 115 -4.83 -7.84 -13.84
CA ARG A 115 -5.68 -6.82 -13.22
C ARG A 115 -5.07 -6.37 -11.90
N VAL A 116 -4.75 -5.09 -11.81
CA VAL A 116 -4.05 -4.52 -10.65
C VAL A 116 -5.03 -4.03 -9.60
N THR A 117 -4.85 -4.50 -8.36
CA THR A 117 -5.65 -4.06 -7.21
C THR A 117 -4.78 -3.31 -6.20
N LEU A 118 -5.23 -2.13 -5.77
CA LEU A 118 -4.56 -1.30 -4.78
C LEU A 118 -5.33 -1.32 -3.45
N LEU A 119 -4.67 -1.69 -2.37
CA LEU A 119 -5.15 -1.57 -1.00
C LEU A 119 -4.35 -0.46 -0.30
N PHE A 120 -4.98 0.65 0.04
CA PHE A 120 -4.31 1.78 0.68
C PHE A 120 -4.69 1.90 2.15
N PHE A 121 -3.69 1.89 3.03
CA PHE A 121 -3.84 2.06 4.48
C PHE A 121 -3.43 3.46 4.89
N TRP A 122 -4.40 4.23 5.36
CA TRP A 122 -4.25 5.61 5.79
C TRP A 122 -4.15 5.72 7.30
N LEU A 123 -3.40 6.69 7.78
CA LEU A 123 -3.40 7.22 9.14
C LEU A 123 -3.87 8.67 9.09
N ASN A 124 -4.56 9.13 10.13
CA ASN A 124 -5.17 10.47 10.16
C ASN A 124 -4.17 11.63 10.23
N SER A 125 -2.90 11.35 10.51
CA SER A 125 -1.85 12.38 10.53
C SER A 125 -0.45 11.78 10.32
N SER A 126 0.48 12.62 9.86
CA SER A 126 1.91 12.29 9.82
C SER A 126 2.50 12.15 11.22
N GLU A 127 1.96 12.86 12.21
CA GLU A 127 2.33 12.80 13.61
C GLU A 127 2.07 11.42 14.19
N LEU A 128 0.91 10.84 13.91
CA LEU A 128 0.61 9.45 14.29
C LEU A 128 1.60 8.46 13.66
N ALA A 129 1.95 8.64 12.40
CA ALA A 129 2.96 7.81 11.74
C ALA A 129 4.33 7.93 12.43
N ILE A 130 4.75 9.14 12.83
CA ILE A 130 5.99 9.40 13.57
C ILE A 130 5.96 8.71 14.93
N GLN A 131 4.87 8.86 15.70
CA GLN A 131 4.70 8.19 16.99
C GLN A 131 4.80 6.66 16.86
N CYS A 132 4.14 6.08 15.86
CA CYS A 132 4.23 4.65 15.58
C CYS A 132 5.64 4.18 15.20
N VAL A 133 6.43 5.01 14.49
CA VAL A 133 7.84 4.70 14.19
C VAL A 133 8.67 4.77 15.48
N ALA A 134 8.50 5.82 16.32
CA ALA A 134 9.19 5.97 17.59
C ALA A 134 8.92 4.79 18.54
N GLU A 135 7.69 4.30 18.61
CA GLU A 135 7.34 3.10 19.38
C GLU A 135 8.04 1.83 18.87
N ARG A 136 8.18 1.69 17.54
CA ARG A 136 8.92 0.59 16.94
C ARG A 136 10.39 0.64 17.30
N VAL A 137 11.00 1.82 17.26
CA VAL A 137 12.41 2.03 17.61
C VAL A 137 12.65 1.62 19.08
N ARG A 138 11.76 2.01 20.00
CA ARG A 138 11.83 1.56 21.41
C ARG A 138 11.78 0.05 21.58
N LYS A 139 11.17 -0.68 20.61
CA LYS A 139 11.12 -2.15 20.57
C LYS A 139 12.24 -2.80 19.73
N GLY A 140 13.33 -2.05 19.44
CA GLY A 140 14.47 -2.54 18.66
C GLY A 140 14.30 -2.48 17.16
N GLY A 141 13.31 -1.76 16.64
CA GLY A 141 13.13 -1.60 15.20
C GLY A 141 13.95 -0.44 14.63
N HIS A 142 14.07 -0.43 13.30
CA HIS A 142 14.80 0.60 12.57
C HIS A 142 14.13 1.98 12.65
N ASN A 143 14.93 3.03 12.84
CA ASN A 143 14.48 4.43 12.83
C ASN A 143 14.32 4.94 11.39
N ILE A 144 13.36 5.84 11.20
CA ILE A 144 13.16 6.59 9.96
C ILE A 144 13.10 8.06 10.35
N PRO A 145 13.90 8.96 9.74
CA PRO A 145 13.86 10.40 10.01
C PRO A 145 12.45 10.98 9.82
N GLU A 146 12.04 11.90 10.67
CA GLU A 146 10.69 12.47 10.68
C GLU A 146 10.34 13.20 9.39
N ASP A 147 11.29 13.94 8.80
CA ASP A 147 11.14 14.63 7.52
C ASP A 147 10.83 13.63 6.39
N ILE A 148 11.46 12.45 6.41
CA ILE A 148 11.19 11.37 5.47
C ILE A 148 9.78 10.80 5.67
N ILE A 149 9.34 10.63 6.93
CA ILE A 149 7.99 10.14 7.23
C ILE A 149 6.96 11.13 6.72
N ARG A 150 7.10 12.43 7.02
CA ARG A 150 6.20 13.50 6.57
C ARG A 150 6.13 13.57 5.05
N ARG A 151 7.28 13.58 4.39
CA ARG A 151 7.36 13.58 2.92
C ARG A 151 6.66 12.37 2.31
N ARG A 152 6.88 11.17 2.85
CA ARG A 152 6.25 9.93 2.38
C ARG A 152 4.75 9.92 2.65
N TYR A 153 4.30 10.48 3.77
CA TYR A 153 2.88 10.60 4.11
C TYR A 153 2.14 11.43 3.06
N VAL A 154 2.60 12.66 2.83
CA VAL A 154 1.98 13.59 1.88
C VAL A 154 2.10 13.05 0.45
N GLY A 155 3.32 12.67 0.04
CA GLY A 155 3.56 12.17 -1.33
C GLY A 155 2.79 10.89 -1.63
N GLY A 156 2.62 9.99 -0.65
CA GLY A 156 1.83 8.77 -0.80
C GLY A 156 0.35 9.05 -1.07
N ILE A 157 -0.25 9.99 -0.33
CA ILE A 157 -1.66 10.38 -0.52
C ILE A 157 -1.86 11.10 -1.87
N GLN A 158 -0.96 12.03 -2.23
CA GLN A 158 -1.03 12.72 -3.50
C GLN A 158 -0.93 11.76 -4.69
N ASN A 159 0.05 10.87 -4.65
CA ASN A 159 0.23 9.87 -5.71
C ASN A 159 -0.94 8.88 -5.78
N LEU A 160 -1.54 8.52 -4.63
CA LEU A 160 -2.74 7.67 -4.60
C LEU A 160 -3.79 8.18 -5.58
N PHE A 161 -4.20 9.44 -5.44
CA PHE A 161 -5.30 9.99 -6.24
C PHE A 161 -4.86 10.49 -7.62
N ASN A 162 -3.65 11.06 -7.73
CA ASN A 162 -3.20 11.67 -8.98
C ASN A 162 -2.61 10.65 -9.96
N LEU A 163 -2.06 9.52 -9.46
CA LEU A 163 -1.32 8.57 -10.28
C LEU A 163 -1.90 7.14 -10.25
N TYR A 164 -2.26 6.62 -9.07
CA TYR A 164 -2.60 5.20 -8.94
C TYR A 164 -4.08 4.91 -9.13
N VAL A 165 -4.97 5.67 -8.50
CA VAL A 165 -6.42 5.49 -8.62
C VAL A 165 -6.90 5.53 -10.09
N PRO A 166 -6.38 6.40 -10.98
CA PRO A 166 -6.76 6.38 -12.39
C PRO A 166 -6.26 5.15 -13.15
N GLU A 167 -5.16 4.53 -12.70
CA GLU A 167 -4.45 3.49 -13.45
C GLU A 167 -4.81 2.07 -13.03
N VAL A 168 -5.13 1.84 -11.74
CA VAL A 168 -5.45 0.50 -11.24
C VAL A 168 -6.87 0.08 -11.57
N ASP A 169 -7.11 -1.23 -11.72
CA ASP A 169 -8.44 -1.77 -12.05
C ASP A 169 -9.41 -1.69 -10.88
N ALA A 170 -8.89 -1.86 -9.67
CA ALA A 170 -9.65 -1.77 -8.44
C ALA A 170 -8.83 -1.17 -7.30
N TRP A 171 -9.48 -0.45 -6.38
CA TRP A 171 -8.82 0.10 -5.21
C TRP A 171 -9.74 0.13 -4.00
N SER A 172 -9.13 0.06 -2.83
CA SER A 172 -9.81 0.21 -1.54
C SER A 172 -8.94 1.06 -0.60
N ILE A 173 -9.57 1.97 0.12
CA ILE A 173 -8.92 2.81 1.14
C ILE A 173 -9.43 2.40 2.51
N TYR A 174 -8.50 2.21 3.42
CA TYR A 174 -8.75 1.84 4.82
C TYR A 174 -8.17 2.89 5.76
N ASP A 175 -8.94 3.33 6.75
CA ASP A 175 -8.45 4.06 7.90
C ASP A 175 -7.95 3.06 8.95
N ASN A 176 -6.67 3.17 9.29
CA ASN A 176 -5.99 2.36 10.30
C ASN A 176 -5.45 3.23 11.46
N SER A 177 -6.08 4.39 11.70
CA SER A 177 -5.67 5.34 12.75
C SER A 177 -6.01 4.87 14.17
N THR A 178 -6.93 3.92 14.27
CA THR A 178 -7.38 3.35 15.55
C THR A 178 -7.12 1.84 15.59
N THR A 179 -7.40 1.19 16.70
CA THR A 179 -7.28 -0.27 16.85
C THR A 179 -8.23 -1.03 15.94
N GLN A 180 -9.35 -0.42 15.56
CA GLN A 180 -10.32 -0.99 14.65
C GLN A 180 -10.15 -0.37 13.26
N ARG A 181 -9.73 -1.20 12.29
CA ARG A 181 -9.65 -0.79 10.89
C ARG A 181 -11.03 -0.53 10.31
N ARG A 182 -11.18 0.59 9.58
CA ARG A 182 -12.43 0.95 8.90
C ARG A 182 -12.19 1.07 7.40
N LYS A 183 -13.10 0.51 6.60
CA LYS A 183 -13.10 0.70 5.16
C LYS A 183 -13.73 2.06 4.84
N VAL A 184 -12.96 2.94 4.19
CA VAL A 184 -13.36 4.33 3.91
C VAL A 184 -14.04 4.44 2.56
N ALA A 185 -13.43 3.87 1.53
CA ALA A 185 -13.96 3.93 0.17
C ALA A 185 -13.42 2.79 -0.70
N VAL A 186 -14.13 2.47 -1.75
CA VAL A 186 -13.73 1.51 -2.80
C VAL A 186 -14.10 2.06 -4.17
N GLY A 187 -13.41 1.62 -5.20
CA GLY A 187 -13.71 1.96 -6.58
C GLY A 187 -12.78 1.26 -7.57
N GLY A 188 -12.89 1.63 -8.85
CA GLY A 188 -12.03 1.09 -9.90
C GLY A 188 -12.45 1.56 -11.28
N LYS A 189 -11.71 1.15 -12.33
CA LYS A 189 -12.01 1.52 -13.72
C LYS A 189 -13.45 1.17 -14.15
N THR A 190 -13.93 0.01 -13.74
CA THR A 190 -15.28 -0.49 -14.04
C THR A 190 -16.20 -0.51 -12.81
N ILE A 191 -15.71 -0.07 -11.66
CA ILE A 191 -16.41 -0.09 -10.39
C ILE A 191 -16.73 1.35 -9.99
N LYS A 192 -18.01 1.68 -9.85
CA LYS A 192 -18.42 2.99 -9.34
C LYS A 192 -17.83 3.20 -7.94
N THR A 193 -17.29 4.39 -7.70
CA THR A 193 -16.79 4.76 -6.38
C THR A 193 -17.91 4.74 -5.35
N ILE A 194 -17.70 3.99 -4.26
CA ILE A 194 -18.58 3.91 -3.09
C ILE A 194 -17.80 4.44 -1.89
N ILE A 195 -18.29 5.51 -1.29
CA ILE A 195 -17.70 6.11 -0.09
C ILE A 195 -18.53 5.63 1.09
N LYS A 196 -17.89 4.96 2.05
CA LYS A 196 -18.51 4.46 3.29
C LYS A 196 -18.37 5.43 4.45
N GLU A 197 -17.26 6.19 4.50
CA GLU A 197 -16.89 7.13 5.55
C GLU A 197 -16.58 8.50 4.95
N GLU A 198 -17.62 9.29 4.64
CA GLU A 198 -17.47 10.58 3.94
C GLU A 198 -16.55 11.57 4.64
N ASN A 199 -16.65 11.68 5.98
CA ASN A 199 -15.82 12.61 6.73
C ASN A 199 -14.33 12.26 6.61
N ILE A 200 -13.99 10.97 6.70
CA ILE A 200 -12.61 10.49 6.59
C ILE A 200 -12.12 10.65 5.14
N TYR A 201 -12.96 10.30 4.17
CA TYR A 201 -12.62 10.45 2.76
C TYR A 201 -12.30 11.91 2.40
N ASN A 202 -13.10 12.86 2.89
CA ASN A 202 -12.88 14.30 2.71
C ASN A 202 -11.59 14.78 3.40
N GLN A 203 -11.26 14.26 4.59
CA GLN A 203 -9.96 14.54 5.24
C GLN A 203 -8.79 14.09 4.37
N ILE A 204 -8.86 12.89 3.80
CA ILE A 204 -7.81 12.38 2.89
C ILE A 204 -7.68 13.28 1.65
N LEU A 205 -8.80 13.70 1.05
CA LEU A 205 -8.80 14.60 -0.12
C LEU A 205 -8.23 15.98 0.19
N ASN A 206 -8.39 16.51 1.40
CA ASN A 206 -7.82 17.80 1.79
C ASN A 206 -6.28 17.77 1.73
N HIS A 207 -5.63 16.67 2.11
CA HIS A 207 -4.18 16.51 1.97
C HIS A 207 -3.71 16.57 0.49
N VAL A 208 -4.56 16.16 -0.45
CA VAL A 208 -4.25 16.29 -1.89
C VAL A 208 -4.29 17.75 -2.34
N ARG A 209 -5.29 18.51 -1.86
CA ARG A 209 -5.48 19.92 -2.23
C ARG A 209 -4.40 20.84 -1.65
N GLU A 210 -4.05 20.66 -0.37
CA GLU A 210 -3.02 21.44 0.30
C GLU A 210 -1.64 21.27 -0.35
N GLY A 211 -1.30 20.09 -0.82
CA GLY A 211 -0.03 19.84 -1.50
C GLY A 211 0.06 20.45 -2.90
N ASN A 212 -1.07 20.68 -3.60
CA ASN A 212 -1.08 21.34 -4.90
C ASN A 212 -0.91 22.86 -4.80
N THR A 213 -1.23 23.47 -3.66
CA THR A 213 -1.05 24.92 -3.43
C THR A 213 0.39 25.30 -3.06
N GLY A 214 1.24 24.35 -2.67
CA GLY A 214 2.65 24.56 -2.29
C GLY A 214 3.65 24.55 -3.46
N ILE A 215 3.24 24.27 -4.70
CA ILE A 215 4.15 24.16 -5.87
C ILE A 215 4.22 25.48 -6.68
N THR A 216 3.53 26.52 -6.25
CA THR A 216 3.58 27.83 -6.90
C THR A 216 4.44 28.82 -6.08
N ARG A 217 5.74 28.51 -5.92
CA ARG A 217 6.78 29.53 -5.60
C ARG A 217 8.12 29.10 -6.12
#